data_284ddf26dcbfe72f478961ff16ceff01
#
_entry.id   284ddf26dcbfe72f478961ff16ceff01
#
_cell.length_a   1.000
_cell.length_b   1.000
_cell.length_c   1.000
_cell.angle_alpha   90.00
_cell.angle_beta   90.00
_cell.angle_gamma   90.00
#
_symmetry.space_group_name_H-M   'P 1'
#
loop_
_entity.id
_entity.type
_entity.pdbx_description
1 polymer ?
#
loop_
_entity_poly.entity_id
_entity_poly.type
_entity_poly.pdbx_seq_one_letter_code
_entity_poly.pdbx_strand_id
1 'polypeptide(L)'
;MRRTRGEATDARPTAARRLGAAALLGGIGLVLGLVLAETRPATVIAETHILLSPLAGNAFSSRDGNTLVDLETEAELPRSDVVVARAAKAEGALSPSVLRSRLSVRLAPGTEVMVLSYRAPSAERAVRHAVAVAEATLAERTARAQAALAARSAWLGTAIGSAEAEITAASIAGDEVGVAVLTRRLALLDSELAGLSLEAADAGDVLGTTTHRDRTSALMGRGLGFAGLATGALAGLFLVDRASRMRRVWRAPLRRLTRAPL
;
A
#
# COMPACT_ATOMS: atom_id res chain seq x y z
N MET A 1 -55.52 12.89 65.59
CA MET A 1 -54.51 13.48 64.74
C MET A 1 -53.19 12.71 64.89
N ARG A 2 -52.88 11.76 64.02
CA ARG A 2 -51.60 11.05 63.97
C ARG A 2 -50.99 11.32 62.59
N ARG A 3 -49.92 12.11 62.51
CA ARG A 3 -49.14 12.40 61.34
C ARG A 3 -48.28 11.17 61.04
N THR A 4 -48.47 10.57 59.87
CA THR A 4 -47.60 9.60 59.28
C THR A 4 -46.38 10.32 58.70
N ARG A 5 -45.25 10.20 59.38
CA ARG A 5 -43.93 10.60 58.96
C ARG A 5 -43.22 9.33 58.49
N GLY A 6 -42.89 9.26 57.24
CA GLY A 6 -41.96 8.21 56.79
C GLY A 6 -42.19 7.72 55.41
N GLU A 7 -41.70 8.47 54.37
CA GLU A 7 -41.40 7.93 53.08
C GLU A 7 -40.57 8.94 52.20
N ALA A 8 -39.36 9.19 52.62
CA ALA A 8 -38.49 10.04 51.77
C ALA A 8 -37.00 9.74 51.91
N THR A 9 -36.57 8.45 51.95
CA THR A 9 -35.12 8.19 52.12
C THR A 9 -34.53 7.04 51.29
N ASP A 10 -35.26 6.39 50.39
CA ASP A 10 -34.74 5.20 49.72
C ASP A 10 -34.26 5.38 48.27
N ALA A 11 -34.26 6.58 47.71
CA ALA A 11 -33.94 6.78 46.30
C ALA A 11 -32.46 7.07 45.99
N ARG A 12 -31.68 7.52 46.97
CA ARG A 12 -30.29 7.97 46.75
C ARG A 12 -29.22 6.86 46.64
N PRO A 13 -29.28 5.69 47.32
CA PRO A 13 -28.20 4.69 47.24
C PRO A 13 -28.15 3.95 45.94
N THR A 14 -29.19 3.94 45.12
CA THR A 14 -29.20 3.23 43.84
C THR A 14 -28.42 3.96 42.73
N ALA A 15 -28.45 5.28 42.70
CA ALA A 15 -27.73 6.07 41.69
C ALA A 15 -26.22 6.02 41.93
N ALA A 16 -25.77 6.16 43.17
CA ALA A 16 -24.34 6.08 43.51
C ALA A 16 -23.74 4.70 43.19
N ARG A 17 -24.49 3.61 43.46
CA ARG A 17 -24.06 2.25 43.09
C ARG A 17 -23.98 2.03 41.59
N ARG A 18 -24.88 2.62 40.81
CA ARG A 18 -24.86 2.56 39.34
C ARG A 18 -23.64 3.27 38.75
N LEU A 19 -23.33 4.46 39.23
CA LEU A 19 -22.17 5.23 38.84
C LEU A 19 -20.87 4.53 39.21
N GLY A 20 -20.80 3.93 40.43
CA GLY A 20 -19.62 3.18 40.86
C GLY A 20 -19.35 1.94 39.97
N ALA A 21 -20.39 1.16 39.64
CA ALA A 21 -20.23 0.00 38.75
C ALA A 21 -19.85 0.40 37.32
N ALA A 22 -20.44 1.47 36.78
CA ALA A 22 -20.09 1.99 35.48
C ALA A 22 -18.65 2.50 35.43
N ALA A 23 -18.19 3.20 36.46
CA ALA A 23 -16.81 3.69 36.57
C ALA A 23 -15.81 2.52 36.68
N LEU A 24 -16.11 1.49 37.46
CA LEU A 24 -15.23 0.35 37.67
C LEU A 24 -15.09 -0.49 36.35
N LEU A 25 -16.21 -0.81 35.70
CA LEU A 25 -16.20 -1.55 34.45
C LEU A 25 -15.65 -0.73 33.28
N GLY A 26 -15.90 0.60 33.28
CA GLY A 26 -15.26 1.51 32.34
C GLY A 26 -13.74 1.58 32.50
N GLY A 27 -13.26 1.62 33.75
CA GLY A 27 -11.84 1.57 34.08
C GLY A 27 -11.18 0.26 33.63
N ILE A 28 -11.81 -0.89 33.88
CA ILE A 28 -11.31 -2.18 33.38
C ILE A 28 -11.29 -2.21 31.85
N GLY A 29 -12.34 -1.71 31.19
CA GLY A 29 -12.39 -1.61 29.73
C GLY A 29 -11.29 -0.72 29.15
N LEU A 30 -10.97 0.40 29.81
CA LEU A 30 -9.89 1.30 29.44
C LEU A 30 -8.52 0.59 29.54
N VAL A 31 -8.25 -0.07 30.67
CA VAL A 31 -6.99 -0.79 30.90
C VAL A 31 -6.83 -1.90 29.86
N LEU A 32 -7.86 -2.73 29.63
CA LEU A 32 -7.82 -3.76 28.60
C LEU A 32 -7.63 -3.18 27.21
N GLY A 33 -8.28 -2.08 26.86
CA GLY A 33 -8.11 -1.38 25.59
C GLY A 33 -6.70 -0.85 25.39
N LEU A 34 -6.08 -0.30 26.44
CA LEU A 34 -4.68 0.16 26.41
C LEU A 34 -3.69 -0.99 26.28
N VAL A 35 -3.87 -2.08 27.03
CA VAL A 35 -3.02 -3.27 26.93
C VAL A 35 -3.11 -3.88 25.53
N LEU A 36 -4.32 -4.00 24.98
CA LEU A 36 -4.50 -4.45 23.58
C LEU A 36 -3.88 -3.50 22.56
N ALA A 37 -3.85 -2.20 22.82
CA ALA A 37 -3.19 -1.22 21.97
C ALA A 37 -1.66 -1.37 21.99
N GLU A 38 -1.09 -1.64 23.17
CA GLU A 38 0.36 -1.84 23.32
C GLU A 38 0.86 -3.18 22.75
N THR A 39 0.02 -4.23 22.75
CA THR A 39 0.39 -5.53 22.18
C THR A 39 0.42 -5.53 20.64
N ARG A 40 -0.12 -4.49 19.99
CA ARG A 40 0.00 -4.36 18.53
C ARG A 40 1.40 -3.90 18.15
N PRO A 41 2.10 -4.64 17.28
CA PRO A 41 3.43 -4.25 16.84
C PRO A 41 3.35 -2.89 16.15
N ALA A 42 4.16 -1.94 16.61
CA ALA A 42 4.30 -0.65 15.94
C ALA A 42 4.73 -0.90 14.50
N THR A 43 3.98 -0.40 13.53
CA THR A 43 4.35 -0.49 12.14
C THR A 43 5.26 0.68 11.77
N VAL A 44 6.34 0.37 11.07
CA VAL A 44 7.28 1.34 10.50
C VAL A 44 7.09 1.34 8.99
N ILE A 45 7.10 2.51 8.40
CA ILE A 45 7.06 2.71 6.95
C ILE A 45 8.45 3.13 6.51
N ALA A 46 9.00 2.43 5.51
CA ALA A 46 10.16 2.88 4.77
C ALA A 46 9.69 3.45 3.42
N GLU A 47 10.20 4.61 3.06
CA GLU A 47 9.97 5.23 1.76
C GLU A 47 11.29 5.27 0.99
N THR A 48 11.31 4.62 -0.18
CA THR A 48 12.44 4.59 -1.10
C THR A 48 12.09 5.42 -2.31
N HIS A 49 12.96 6.38 -2.65
CA HIS A 49 12.80 7.28 -3.77
C HIS A 49 13.62 6.76 -4.95
N ILE A 50 12.98 6.61 -6.10
CA ILE A 50 13.60 6.17 -7.35
C ILE A 50 13.47 7.30 -8.36
N LEU A 51 14.58 7.76 -8.89
CA LEU A 51 14.60 8.62 -10.07
C LEU A 51 14.46 7.73 -11.31
N LEU A 52 13.44 7.97 -12.11
CA LEU A 52 13.20 7.24 -13.35
C LEU A 52 13.89 7.97 -14.50
N SER A 53 14.88 7.33 -15.13
CA SER A 53 15.45 7.85 -16.37
C SER A 53 14.55 7.54 -17.56
N PRO A 54 14.43 8.44 -18.56
CA PRO A 54 13.76 8.13 -19.82
C PRO A 54 14.44 6.92 -20.46
N LEU A 55 13.65 5.90 -20.83
CA LEU A 55 14.19 4.74 -21.51
C LEU A 55 14.21 4.98 -23.01
N ALA A 56 15.38 4.79 -23.61
CA ALA A 56 15.52 4.75 -25.05
C ALA A 56 14.66 3.61 -25.64
N GLY A 57 14.00 3.87 -26.75
CA GLY A 57 13.18 2.86 -27.44
C GLY A 57 11.81 2.60 -26.81
N ASN A 58 11.38 3.37 -25.82
CA ASN A 58 9.99 3.30 -25.36
C ASN A 58 9.06 3.76 -26.49
N ALA A 59 8.17 2.86 -26.96
CA ALA A 59 7.23 3.13 -28.06
C ALA A 59 6.28 4.31 -27.80
N PHE A 60 6.18 4.74 -26.53
CA PHE A 60 5.39 5.87 -26.07
C PHE A 60 6.19 7.18 -25.94
N SER A 61 7.51 7.16 -26.16
CA SER A 61 8.28 8.38 -26.28
C SER A 61 7.93 9.06 -27.61
N SER A 62 7.11 10.11 -27.58
CA SER A 62 6.81 10.89 -28.76
C SER A 62 8.10 11.47 -29.35
N ARG A 63 8.18 11.53 -30.68
CA ARG A 63 9.30 12.07 -31.46
C ARG A 63 9.74 13.49 -31.13
N ASP A 64 9.02 14.18 -30.26
CA ASP A 64 9.16 15.63 -30.02
C ASP A 64 10.00 15.97 -28.78
N GLY A 65 10.93 15.13 -28.37
CA GLY A 65 11.94 15.47 -27.35
C GLY A 65 11.39 15.65 -25.93
N ASN A 66 10.10 15.59 -25.75
CA ASN A 66 9.42 15.67 -24.47
C ASN A 66 8.94 14.27 -24.11
N THR A 67 9.89 13.38 -23.81
CA THR A 67 9.64 12.01 -23.37
C THR A 67 9.09 12.04 -21.96
N LEU A 68 7.84 12.42 -21.85
CA LEU A 68 7.08 12.13 -20.63
C LEU A 68 7.00 10.62 -20.56
N VAL A 69 7.76 10.04 -19.65
CA VAL A 69 7.53 8.68 -19.18
C VAL A 69 6.03 8.63 -18.84
N ASP A 70 5.29 7.65 -19.36
CA ASP A 70 3.94 7.42 -18.88
C ASP A 70 4.04 6.93 -17.43
N LEU A 71 4.15 7.92 -16.54
CA LEU A 71 4.41 7.71 -15.13
C LEU A 71 3.31 6.87 -14.48
N GLU A 72 2.08 6.92 -15.00
CA GLU A 72 0.97 6.11 -14.49
C GLU A 72 1.20 4.63 -14.78
N THR A 73 1.58 4.29 -16.00
CA THR A 73 1.95 2.91 -16.37
C THR A 73 3.20 2.43 -15.61
N GLU A 74 4.19 3.28 -15.45
CA GLU A 74 5.40 2.96 -14.68
C GLU A 74 5.10 2.75 -13.19
N ALA A 75 4.13 3.45 -12.61
CA ALA A 75 3.73 3.29 -11.22
C ALA A 75 3.10 1.91 -10.91
N GLU A 76 2.56 1.23 -11.90
CA GLU A 76 2.05 -0.14 -11.74
C GLU A 76 3.14 -1.21 -11.79
N LEU A 77 4.30 -0.89 -12.36
CA LEU A 77 5.39 -1.85 -12.53
C LEU A 77 5.89 -2.46 -11.20
N PRO A 78 6.10 -1.70 -10.10
CA PRO A 78 6.53 -2.26 -8.82
C PRO A 78 5.54 -3.27 -8.22
N ARG A 79 4.26 -3.20 -8.62
CA ARG A 79 3.22 -4.13 -8.17
C ARG A 79 3.02 -5.33 -9.09
N SER A 80 3.70 -5.36 -10.24
CA SER A 80 3.61 -6.45 -11.20
C SER A 80 4.08 -7.78 -10.59
N ASP A 81 3.55 -8.89 -11.08
CA ASP A 81 3.90 -10.23 -10.58
C ASP A 81 5.40 -10.51 -10.72
N VAL A 82 6.02 -10.04 -11.80
CA VAL A 82 7.45 -10.24 -12.10
C VAL A 82 8.33 -9.53 -11.07
N VAL A 83 8.06 -8.26 -10.79
CA VAL A 83 8.84 -7.45 -9.84
C VAL A 83 8.65 -7.97 -8.42
N VAL A 84 7.40 -8.21 -8.01
CA VAL A 84 7.09 -8.70 -6.67
C VAL A 84 7.68 -10.09 -6.43
N ALA A 85 7.63 -11.00 -7.42
CA ALA A 85 8.23 -12.32 -7.30
C ALA A 85 9.78 -12.25 -7.22
N ARG A 86 10.41 -11.37 -8.01
CA ARG A 86 11.85 -11.13 -7.99
C ARG A 86 12.31 -10.59 -6.64
N ALA A 87 11.62 -9.56 -6.11
CA ALA A 87 11.91 -8.99 -4.81
C ALA A 87 11.70 -10.00 -3.66
N ALA A 88 10.61 -10.77 -3.69
CA ALA A 88 10.33 -11.81 -2.70
C ALA A 88 11.38 -12.92 -2.71
N LYS A 89 11.90 -13.30 -3.88
CA LYS A 89 12.97 -14.28 -4.02
C LYS A 89 14.30 -13.76 -3.44
N ALA A 90 14.63 -12.51 -3.64
CA ALA A 90 15.83 -11.88 -3.07
C ALA A 90 15.80 -11.89 -1.53
N GLU A 91 14.64 -11.72 -0.91
CA GLU A 91 14.44 -11.71 0.52
C GLU A 91 14.25 -13.11 1.17
N GLY A 92 14.26 -14.17 0.39
CA GLY A 92 14.41 -15.59 0.82
C GLY A 92 13.22 -16.24 1.49
N ALA A 93 12.21 -15.54 2.03
CA ALA A 93 11.12 -16.14 2.80
C ALA A 93 9.78 -15.39 2.72
N LEU A 94 9.66 -14.33 1.92
CA LEU A 94 8.44 -13.55 1.88
C LEU A 94 7.51 -14.05 0.76
N SER A 95 6.23 -14.23 1.09
CA SER A 95 5.24 -14.50 0.04
C SER A 95 5.03 -13.26 -0.84
N PRO A 96 5.01 -13.39 -2.19
CA PRO A 96 4.73 -12.28 -3.09
C PRO A 96 3.44 -11.52 -2.77
N SER A 97 2.39 -12.22 -2.34
CA SER A 97 1.10 -11.62 -1.96
C SER A 97 1.23 -10.73 -0.72
N VAL A 98 2.01 -11.15 0.28
CA VAL A 98 2.26 -10.36 1.50
C VAL A 98 3.08 -9.12 1.16
N LEU A 99 4.11 -9.25 0.29
CA LEU A 99 4.92 -8.12 -0.15
C LEU A 99 4.04 -7.09 -0.87
N ARG A 100 3.21 -7.53 -1.80
CA ARG A 100 2.29 -6.65 -2.55
C ARG A 100 1.28 -5.94 -1.65
N SER A 101 0.70 -6.62 -0.66
CA SER A 101 -0.32 -6.04 0.22
C SER A 101 0.21 -4.93 1.14
N ARG A 102 1.53 -4.89 1.38
CA ARG A 102 2.21 -3.91 2.22
C ARG A 102 2.93 -2.82 1.45
N LEU A 103 2.96 -2.93 0.11
CA LEU A 103 3.59 -2.00 -0.80
C LEU A 103 2.58 -0.92 -1.23
N SER A 104 3.00 0.33 -1.14
CA SER A 104 2.30 1.47 -1.72
C SER A 104 3.26 2.21 -2.67
N VAL A 105 2.75 2.59 -3.83
CA VAL A 105 3.51 3.30 -4.86
C VAL A 105 2.85 4.65 -5.10
N ARG A 106 3.64 5.70 -5.13
CA ARG A 106 3.21 7.07 -5.43
C ARG A 106 4.21 7.72 -6.38
N LEU A 107 3.73 8.61 -7.21
CA LEU A 107 4.55 9.49 -8.01
C LEU A 107 4.64 10.85 -7.32
N ALA A 108 5.81 11.45 -7.26
CA ALA A 108 5.96 12.80 -6.77
C ALA A 108 5.47 13.78 -7.85
N PRO A 109 4.46 14.63 -7.58
CA PRO A 109 3.85 15.49 -8.59
C PRO A 109 4.88 16.38 -9.28
N GLY A 110 4.84 16.43 -10.62
CA GLY A 110 5.73 17.28 -11.42
C GLY A 110 7.19 16.85 -11.46
N THR A 111 7.49 15.61 -11.08
CA THR A 111 8.84 15.06 -11.09
C THR A 111 8.84 13.65 -11.68
N GLU A 112 10.02 13.16 -12.06
CA GLU A 112 10.26 11.78 -12.50
C GLU A 112 10.60 10.85 -11.32
N VAL A 113 10.21 11.25 -10.09
CA VAL A 113 10.50 10.49 -8.88
C VAL A 113 9.32 9.62 -8.50
N MET A 114 9.57 8.32 -8.42
CA MET A 114 8.65 7.33 -7.86
C MET A 114 9.00 7.07 -6.39
N VAL A 115 8.00 7.10 -5.53
CA VAL A 115 8.14 6.81 -4.09
C VAL A 115 7.50 5.47 -3.78
N LEU A 116 8.31 4.53 -3.38
CA LEU A 116 7.90 3.21 -2.91
C LEU A 116 7.82 3.21 -1.38
N SER A 117 6.65 2.96 -0.83
CA SER A 117 6.46 2.88 0.62
C SER A 117 6.15 1.45 1.03
N TYR A 118 6.90 0.89 1.97
CA TYR A 118 6.68 -0.46 2.49
C TYR A 118 6.47 -0.46 4.01
N ARG A 119 5.46 -1.19 4.47
CA ARG A 119 5.11 -1.32 5.90
C ARG A 119 5.63 -2.62 6.49
N ALA A 120 6.40 -2.51 7.60
CA ALA A 120 6.90 -3.68 8.33
C ALA A 120 6.90 -3.45 9.86
N PRO A 121 7.04 -4.54 10.66
CA PRO A 121 7.12 -4.44 12.12
C PRO A 121 8.40 -3.77 12.63
N SER A 122 9.47 -3.75 11.85
CA SER A 122 10.74 -3.10 12.20
C SER A 122 11.27 -2.24 11.06
N ALA A 123 12.03 -1.19 11.40
CA ALA A 123 12.64 -0.29 10.43
C ALA A 123 13.57 -1.03 9.46
N GLU A 124 14.38 -1.94 9.98
CA GLU A 124 15.31 -2.74 9.18
C GLU A 124 14.58 -3.57 8.10
N ARG A 125 13.49 -4.26 8.49
CA ARG A 125 12.69 -5.03 7.52
C ARG A 125 11.97 -4.13 6.52
N ALA A 126 11.46 -2.97 6.98
CA ALA A 126 10.80 -2.02 6.09
C ALA A 126 11.77 -1.52 5.00
N VAL A 127 12.99 -1.13 5.40
CA VAL A 127 14.03 -0.67 4.48
C VAL A 127 14.44 -1.77 3.52
N ARG A 128 14.80 -2.97 4.02
CA ARG A 128 15.23 -4.08 3.15
C ARG A 128 14.20 -4.40 2.08
N HIS A 129 12.92 -4.54 2.46
CA HIS A 129 11.88 -4.87 1.49
C HIS A 129 11.57 -3.72 0.52
N ALA A 130 11.62 -2.47 0.97
CA ALA A 130 11.44 -1.31 0.09
C ALA A 130 12.57 -1.22 -0.95
N VAL A 131 13.81 -1.41 -0.52
CA VAL A 131 14.99 -1.42 -1.40
C VAL A 131 14.95 -2.61 -2.37
N ALA A 132 14.61 -3.81 -1.89
CA ALA A 132 14.50 -5.00 -2.76
C ALA A 132 13.44 -4.81 -3.87
N VAL A 133 12.32 -4.16 -3.57
CA VAL A 133 11.31 -3.82 -4.59
C VAL A 133 11.84 -2.76 -5.54
N ALA A 134 12.56 -1.74 -5.05
CA ALA A 134 13.15 -0.70 -5.86
C ALA A 134 14.15 -1.28 -6.87
N GLU A 135 15.09 -2.09 -6.39
CA GLU A 135 16.08 -2.77 -7.22
C GLU A 135 15.42 -3.73 -8.25
N ALA A 136 14.42 -4.50 -7.81
CA ALA A 136 13.68 -5.39 -8.71
C ALA A 136 12.93 -4.60 -9.80
N THR A 137 12.40 -3.42 -9.46
CA THR A 137 11.72 -2.52 -10.41
C THR A 137 12.70 -1.99 -11.45
N LEU A 138 13.85 -1.47 -11.01
CA LEU A 138 14.89 -0.98 -11.94
C LEU A 138 15.44 -2.10 -12.81
N ALA A 139 15.70 -3.28 -12.26
CA ALA A 139 16.15 -4.44 -13.03
C ALA A 139 15.13 -4.87 -14.11
N GLU A 140 13.82 -4.82 -13.78
CA GLU A 140 12.77 -5.13 -14.76
C GLU A 140 12.68 -4.07 -15.86
N ARG A 141 12.81 -2.76 -15.50
CA ARG A 141 12.87 -1.68 -16.47
C ARG A 141 14.06 -1.85 -17.43
N THR A 142 15.25 -2.11 -16.88
CA THR A 142 16.45 -2.39 -17.68
C THR A 142 16.25 -3.58 -18.62
N ALA A 143 15.67 -4.67 -18.11
CA ALA A 143 15.41 -5.86 -18.94
C ALA A 143 14.44 -5.57 -20.11
N ARG A 144 13.38 -4.79 -19.84
CA ARG A 144 12.41 -4.37 -20.87
C ARG A 144 13.07 -3.46 -21.92
N ALA A 145 13.87 -2.48 -21.47
CA ALA A 145 14.60 -1.60 -22.39
C ALA A 145 15.57 -2.39 -23.28
N GLN A 146 16.34 -3.31 -22.71
CA GLN A 146 17.25 -4.18 -23.46
C GLN A 146 16.49 -5.06 -24.47
N ALA A 147 15.35 -5.64 -24.07
CA ALA A 147 14.51 -6.43 -24.96
C ALA A 147 13.95 -5.58 -26.13
N ALA A 148 13.53 -4.34 -25.86
CA ALA A 148 13.03 -3.42 -26.88
C ALA A 148 14.14 -3.02 -27.87
N LEU A 149 15.35 -2.70 -27.37
CA LEU A 149 16.52 -2.40 -28.19
C LEU A 149 16.94 -3.59 -29.06
N ALA A 150 16.97 -4.80 -28.49
CA ALA A 150 17.25 -6.02 -29.21
C ALA A 150 16.22 -6.31 -30.32
N ALA A 151 14.93 -6.13 -30.04
CA ALA A 151 13.87 -6.28 -31.03
C ALA A 151 14.01 -5.25 -32.18
N ARG A 152 14.32 -3.97 -31.83
CA ARG A 152 14.49 -2.91 -32.79
C ARG A 152 15.70 -3.15 -33.67
N SER A 153 16.86 -3.58 -33.12
CA SER A 153 18.06 -3.91 -33.86
C SER A 153 17.84 -5.10 -34.78
N ALA A 154 17.15 -6.15 -34.35
CA ALA A 154 16.79 -7.29 -35.20
C ALA A 154 15.92 -6.89 -36.39
N TRP A 155 14.91 -6.02 -36.13
CA TRP A 155 14.05 -5.48 -37.18
C TRP A 155 14.85 -4.66 -38.18
N LEU A 156 15.73 -3.75 -37.72
CA LEU A 156 16.60 -2.96 -38.62
C LEU A 156 17.51 -3.86 -39.44
N GLY A 157 18.13 -4.88 -38.83
CA GLY A 157 18.96 -5.85 -39.58
C GLY A 157 18.18 -6.56 -40.69
N THR A 158 16.93 -6.94 -40.43
CA THR A 158 16.05 -7.53 -41.45
C THR A 158 15.72 -6.52 -42.56
N ALA A 159 15.43 -5.26 -42.21
CA ALA A 159 15.12 -4.21 -43.18
C ALA A 159 16.34 -3.83 -44.06
N ILE A 160 17.54 -3.83 -43.47
CA ILE A 160 18.81 -3.64 -44.19
C ILE A 160 19.01 -4.76 -45.19
N GLY A 161 18.93 -6.03 -44.77
CA GLY A 161 19.09 -7.16 -45.69
C GLY A 161 18.05 -7.17 -46.83
N SER A 162 16.82 -6.75 -46.57
CA SER A 162 15.80 -6.55 -47.61
C SER A 162 16.16 -5.45 -48.59
N ALA A 163 16.63 -4.30 -48.11
CA ALA A 163 17.06 -3.19 -48.98
C ALA A 163 18.26 -3.56 -49.87
N GLU A 164 19.23 -4.32 -49.35
CA GLU A 164 20.37 -4.84 -50.11
C GLU A 164 19.91 -5.78 -51.22
N ALA A 165 18.96 -6.68 -50.93
CA ALA A 165 18.41 -7.57 -51.96
C ALA A 165 17.64 -6.79 -53.04
N GLU A 166 16.88 -5.76 -52.66
CA GLU A 166 16.16 -4.89 -53.59
C GLU A 166 17.15 -4.08 -54.48
N ILE A 167 18.25 -3.57 -53.90
CA ILE A 167 19.33 -2.89 -54.67
C ILE A 167 19.92 -3.82 -55.71
N THR A 168 20.21 -5.07 -55.31
CA THR A 168 20.76 -6.08 -56.22
C THR A 168 19.80 -6.35 -57.38
N ALA A 169 18.51 -6.52 -57.09
CA ALA A 169 17.49 -6.74 -58.12
C ALA A 169 17.34 -5.55 -59.07
N ALA A 170 17.30 -4.31 -58.54
CA ALA A 170 17.21 -3.08 -59.35
C ALA A 170 18.45 -2.90 -60.24
N SER A 171 19.65 -3.23 -59.72
CA SER A 171 20.90 -3.17 -60.49
C SER A 171 20.90 -4.17 -61.68
N ILE A 172 20.40 -5.39 -61.46
CA ILE A 172 20.26 -6.38 -62.55
C ILE A 172 19.24 -5.90 -63.57
N ALA A 173 18.21 -5.21 -63.17
CA ALA A 173 17.18 -4.66 -64.07
C ALA A 173 17.60 -3.38 -64.80
N GLY A 174 18.77 -2.79 -64.47
CA GLY A 174 19.25 -1.54 -65.03
C GLY A 174 18.49 -0.29 -64.55
N ASP A 175 17.78 -0.38 -63.41
CA ASP A 175 17.03 0.73 -62.80
C ASP A 175 17.96 1.59 -61.93
N GLU A 176 18.71 2.50 -62.56
CA GLU A 176 19.63 3.41 -61.83
C GLU A 176 18.93 4.31 -60.82
N VAL A 177 17.71 4.74 -61.10
CA VAL A 177 16.92 5.59 -60.17
C VAL A 177 16.51 4.79 -58.95
N GLY A 178 16.02 3.57 -59.15
CA GLY A 178 15.69 2.66 -58.06
C GLY A 178 16.88 2.36 -57.15
N VAL A 179 18.06 2.06 -57.77
CA VAL A 179 19.31 1.85 -57.00
C VAL A 179 19.66 3.07 -56.14
N ALA A 180 19.59 4.29 -56.68
CA ALA A 180 19.91 5.50 -55.92
C ALA A 180 18.99 5.73 -54.75
N VAL A 181 17.69 5.54 -54.93
CA VAL A 181 16.67 5.68 -53.84
C VAL A 181 16.87 4.64 -52.74
N LEU A 182 17.10 3.37 -53.13
CA LEU A 182 17.33 2.27 -52.18
C LEU A 182 18.65 2.42 -51.42
N THR A 183 19.73 2.88 -52.08
CA THR A 183 21.00 3.16 -51.40
C THR A 183 20.83 4.27 -50.32
N ARG A 184 20.06 5.32 -50.62
CA ARG A 184 19.76 6.35 -49.63
C ARG A 184 18.96 5.81 -48.46
N ARG A 185 17.97 4.94 -48.71
CA ARG A 185 17.19 4.25 -47.65
C ARG A 185 18.10 3.38 -46.79
N LEU A 186 19.01 2.62 -47.38
CA LEU A 186 20.00 1.77 -46.70
C LEU A 186 20.86 2.61 -45.76
N ALA A 187 21.42 3.73 -46.23
CA ALA A 187 22.21 4.65 -45.39
C ALA A 187 21.46 5.21 -44.20
N LEU A 188 20.15 5.47 -44.34
CA LEU A 188 19.31 5.89 -43.22
C LEU A 188 19.10 4.76 -42.18
N LEU A 189 18.86 3.53 -42.65
CA LEU A 189 18.71 2.35 -41.75
C LEU A 189 20.02 2.05 -41.00
N ASP A 190 21.17 2.12 -41.68
CA ASP A 190 22.48 1.96 -41.04
C ASP A 190 22.76 3.03 -39.99
N SER A 191 22.42 4.30 -40.28
CA SER A 191 22.58 5.38 -39.32
C SER A 191 21.68 5.22 -38.10
N GLU A 192 20.47 4.70 -38.29
CA GLU A 192 19.54 4.40 -37.17
C GLU A 192 20.08 3.24 -36.34
N LEU A 193 20.58 2.17 -36.94
CA LEU A 193 21.20 1.05 -36.25
C LEU A 193 22.43 1.46 -35.44
N ALA A 194 23.29 2.31 -36.01
CA ALA A 194 24.45 2.86 -35.32
C ALA A 194 24.03 3.73 -34.13
N GLY A 195 22.95 4.52 -34.27
CA GLY A 195 22.38 5.31 -33.19
C GLY A 195 21.91 4.46 -31.99
N LEU A 196 21.24 3.31 -32.27
CA LEU A 196 20.77 2.41 -31.21
C LEU A 196 21.93 1.82 -30.37
N SER A 197 23.10 1.61 -30.96
CA SER A 197 24.27 1.06 -30.24
C SER A 197 24.84 2.01 -29.18
N LEU A 198 24.54 3.29 -29.29
CA LEU A 198 24.98 4.34 -28.35
C LEU A 198 23.96 4.59 -27.22
N GLU A 199 22.74 4.07 -27.33
CA GLU A 199 21.69 4.25 -26.31
C GLU A 199 21.93 3.31 -25.13
N ALA A 200 22.31 3.88 -23.98
CA ALA A 200 22.43 3.12 -22.74
C ALA A 200 21.02 2.82 -22.18
N ALA A 201 20.80 1.58 -21.78
CA ALA A 201 19.57 1.17 -21.07
C ALA A 201 19.66 1.56 -19.59
N ASP A 202 19.77 2.85 -19.28
CA ASP A 202 19.75 3.36 -17.91
C ASP A 202 18.32 3.48 -17.42
N ALA A 203 17.93 2.60 -16.51
CA ALA A 203 16.56 2.55 -15.97
C ALA A 203 16.27 3.61 -14.90
N GLY A 204 17.29 4.28 -14.39
CA GLY A 204 17.20 5.22 -13.28
C GLY A 204 18.01 4.76 -12.06
N ASP A 205 17.90 5.52 -10.98
CA ASP A 205 18.71 5.32 -9.77
C ASP A 205 17.88 5.42 -8.50
N VAL A 206 18.34 4.76 -7.42
CA VAL A 206 17.77 4.86 -6.08
C VAL A 206 18.37 6.06 -5.38
N LEU A 207 17.58 7.12 -5.17
CA LEU A 207 18.02 8.36 -4.55
C LEU A 207 18.25 8.23 -3.04
N GLY A 208 17.53 7.32 -2.38
CA GLY A 208 17.67 7.09 -0.95
C GLY A 208 16.42 6.49 -0.31
N THR A 209 16.56 6.06 0.94
CA THR A 209 15.48 5.48 1.72
C THR A 209 15.36 6.17 3.07
N THR A 210 14.16 6.58 3.43
CA THR A 210 13.82 7.19 4.72
C THR A 210 12.85 6.30 5.49
N THR A 211 12.85 6.41 6.83
CA THR A 211 11.92 5.65 7.67
C THR A 211 11.15 6.56 8.59
N HIS A 212 9.86 6.28 8.78
CA HIS A 212 9.04 6.97 9.76
C HIS A 212 8.06 6.00 10.42
N ARG A 213 7.62 6.32 11.64
CA ARG A 213 6.60 5.52 12.32
C ARG A 213 5.23 5.83 11.73
N ASP A 214 4.44 4.79 11.50
CA ASP A 214 3.06 4.96 11.03
C ASP A 214 2.21 5.60 12.13
N ARG A 215 1.86 6.88 11.93
CA ARG A 215 1.03 7.64 12.87
C ARG A 215 -0.39 7.09 12.99
N THR A 216 -0.88 6.38 11.98
CA THR A 216 -2.24 5.80 12.01
C THR A 216 -2.34 4.68 13.03
N SER A 217 -1.27 3.92 13.27
CA SER A 217 -1.23 2.89 14.31
C SER A 217 -1.33 3.48 15.72
N ALA A 218 -0.73 4.65 15.96
CA ALA A 218 -0.79 5.35 17.24
C ALA A 218 -2.19 5.94 17.52
N LEU A 219 -2.87 6.47 16.51
CA LEU A 219 -4.24 7.01 16.63
C LEU A 219 -5.27 5.89 16.85
N MET A 220 -5.13 4.75 16.14
CA MET A 220 -5.98 3.58 16.38
C MET A 220 -5.80 2.99 17.77
N GLY A 221 -4.58 2.98 18.33
CA GLY A 221 -4.33 2.54 19.70
C GLY A 221 -5.10 3.39 20.73
N ARG A 222 -5.10 4.72 20.57
CA ARG A 222 -5.88 5.63 21.41
C ARG A 222 -7.39 5.42 21.24
N GLY A 223 -7.86 5.22 20.01
CA GLY A 223 -9.27 4.93 19.73
C GLY A 223 -9.78 3.65 20.40
N LEU A 224 -8.96 2.59 20.48
CA LEU A 224 -9.31 1.34 21.18
C LEU A 224 -9.45 1.54 22.70
N GLY A 225 -8.62 2.38 23.32
CA GLY A 225 -8.76 2.73 24.73
C GLY A 225 -10.10 3.41 25.01
N PHE A 226 -10.50 4.39 24.21
CA PHE A 226 -11.80 5.06 24.34
C PHE A 226 -12.99 4.14 24.05
N ALA A 227 -12.89 3.26 23.04
CA ALA A 227 -13.92 2.27 22.75
C ALA A 227 -14.09 1.28 23.92
N GLY A 228 -12.99 0.82 24.52
CA GLY A 228 -13.02 -0.03 25.70
C GLY A 228 -13.70 0.63 26.91
N LEU A 229 -13.41 1.90 27.16
CA LEU A 229 -14.03 2.69 28.22
C LEU A 229 -15.55 2.83 27.99
N ALA A 230 -15.97 3.20 26.78
CA ALA A 230 -17.38 3.37 26.43
C ALA A 230 -18.16 2.05 26.56
N THR A 231 -17.61 0.95 26.04
CA THR A 231 -18.24 -0.38 26.10
C THR A 231 -18.33 -0.89 27.54
N GLY A 232 -17.27 -0.71 28.34
CA GLY A 232 -17.25 -1.09 29.75
C GLY A 232 -18.24 -0.31 30.57
N ALA A 233 -18.37 1.00 30.39
CA ALA A 233 -19.34 1.85 31.07
C ALA A 233 -20.79 1.46 30.73
N LEU A 234 -21.10 1.22 29.45
CA LEU A 234 -22.41 0.75 28.99
C LEU A 234 -22.78 -0.62 29.59
N ALA A 235 -21.83 -1.56 29.59
CA ALA A 235 -22.02 -2.87 30.22
C ALA A 235 -22.29 -2.75 31.73
N GLY A 236 -21.59 -1.85 32.42
CA GLY A 236 -21.79 -1.56 33.85
C GLY A 236 -23.20 -1.05 34.15
N LEU A 237 -23.69 -0.09 33.37
CA LEU A 237 -25.05 0.44 33.50
C LEU A 237 -26.11 -0.65 33.28
N PHE A 238 -25.92 -1.49 32.24
CA PHE A 238 -26.86 -2.56 31.90
C PHE A 238 -26.94 -3.64 32.97
N LEU A 239 -25.79 -4.08 33.52
CA LEU A 239 -25.72 -5.10 34.57
C LEU A 239 -26.41 -4.62 35.87
N VAL A 240 -26.21 -3.35 36.26
CA VAL A 240 -26.88 -2.78 37.47
C VAL A 240 -28.38 -2.64 37.26
N ASP A 241 -28.85 -2.28 36.07
CA ASP A 241 -30.29 -2.21 35.80
C ASP A 241 -30.94 -3.61 35.84
N ARG A 242 -30.27 -4.62 35.26
CA ARG A 242 -30.73 -6.02 35.28
C ARG A 242 -30.79 -6.56 36.74
N ALA A 243 -29.75 -6.32 37.54
CA ALA A 243 -29.72 -6.72 38.94
C ALA A 243 -30.82 -6.02 39.78
N SER A 244 -31.11 -4.76 39.48
CA SER A 244 -32.17 -4.00 40.13
C SER A 244 -33.58 -4.52 39.80
N ARG A 245 -33.80 -5.02 38.57
CA ARG A 245 -35.08 -5.64 38.16
C ARG A 245 -35.27 -7.02 38.81
N MET A 246 -34.24 -7.87 38.88
CA MET A 246 -34.32 -9.15 39.57
C MET A 246 -34.70 -9.00 41.05
N ARG A 247 -34.09 -8.04 41.77
CA ARG A 247 -34.43 -7.80 43.20
C ARG A 247 -35.88 -7.34 43.41
N ARG A 248 -36.52 -6.67 42.48
CA ARG A 248 -37.94 -6.29 42.56
C ARG A 248 -38.86 -7.50 42.40
N VAL A 249 -38.52 -8.42 41.52
CA VAL A 249 -39.29 -9.65 41.26
C VAL A 249 -39.29 -10.56 42.52
N TRP A 250 -38.13 -10.67 43.19
CA TRP A 250 -38.01 -11.53 44.39
C TRP A 250 -38.64 -10.93 45.66
N ARG A 251 -38.88 -9.63 45.75
CA ARG A 251 -39.54 -8.96 46.91
C ARG A 251 -41.07 -8.91 46.81
N ALA A 252 -41.66 -9.23 45.68
CA ALA A 252 -43.10 -9.13 45.44
C ALA A 252 -43.97 -10.23 46.11
N PRO A 253 -43.55 -11.49 46.34
CA PRO A 253 -44.46 -12.53 46.84
C PRO A 253 -44.68 -12.53 48.39
N LEU A 254 -43.84 -11.90 49.21
CA LEU A 254 -43.94 -12.03 50.68
C LEU A 254 -44.98 -11.10 51.33
N ARG A 255 -45.56 -10.13 50.63
CA ARG A 255 -46.60 -9.23 51.21
C ARG A 255 -48.03 -9.75 51.06
N ARG A 256 -48.28 -10.86 50.37
CA ARG A 256 -49.65 -11.38 50.20
C ARG A 256 -50.10 -12.43 51.23
N LEU A 257 -49.19 -12.90 52.10
CA LEU A 257 -49.50 -13.99 53.05
C LEU A 257 -49.87 -13.55 54.41
N THR A 258 -49.97 -12.26 54.76
CA THR A 258 -50.26 -11.75 56.06
C THR A 258 -51.65 -11.07 56.22
N ARG A 259 -52.58 -11.26 55.29
CA ARG A 259 -53.97 -10.81 55.42
C ARG A 259 -54.92 -11.98 55.21
N ALA A 260 -55.05 -12.85 56.16
CA ALA A 260 -56.26 -13.66 56.39
C ALA A 260 -57.16 -12.92 57.43
N PRO A 261 -58.41 -12.64 57.15
CA PRO A 261 -59.34 -12.09 58.15
C PRO A 261 -59.80 -13.23 59.07
N LEU A 262 -59.89 -12.93 60.36
CA LEU A 262 -60.74 -13.65 61.37
C LEU A 262 -62.16 -13.18 61.23
#